data_c005be2ca802c2009736534a3c788239
#
_entry.id   c005be2ca802c2009736534a3c788239
#
_cell.length_a   1.000
_cell.length_b   1.000
_cell.length_c   1.000
_cell.angle_alpha   90.00
_cell.angle_beta   90.00
_cell.angle_gamma   90.00
#
_symmetry.space_group_name_H-M   'P 1'
#
loop_
_entity.id
_entity.type
_entity.pdbx_description
1 polymer ?
#
loop_
_entity_poly.entity_id
_entity_poly.type
_entity_poly.pdbx_seq_one_letter_code
_entity_poly.pdbx_strand_id
1 'polypeptide(L)'
;MKLRQLSQQVFEAIREGGKRSIRKIAEATGIPKSSVHRHQRAIERRNQYPESSLWETAAGQEWLRLLVFGTIYVFGIKCGIGAETLSEFFYLLQLPMQVGVSPSALRSLEVVVRKAILEYQQQQEKALEETQTAIEICAAADETAFEQDVLVLMDLSSGYILVESQVENRQYETWLDKAQQALTPMGVRVRALVSDRAPALIKLALEGFECPSIADLFHPLWDLSKSVGAALSRQLTQADKKLAQAQQRLAQLTTLAEDTTAQQQLVEQLQTQCALLQSGQHTYHRLRQQLTLSVHPFALLDNSFKTTAEIKEQLEQLLLKLETLQGTHQLPKATSTLHKFQQQIPALAIGVNTWWHWVERTLDLEHLDTSLSNWLLGQLLPAVYWQLQLSKTKSRSLRRIYRNAHRHAHQALLNHAFTATLTSEAFDHWQEWARQIAGKFHRASSVVEGRNGYLSHRHHAARGFWANHLQVLTVIHNFDLQRSDGTTAAQRLFGRQFPNLFAWVLEQMGELPRPRVSKKSVKAKTLTLQSVPL
;
A
#
# COMPACT_ATOMS: atom_id res chain seq x y z
N MET A 1 -0.95 -3.96 -46.03
CA MET A 1 0.43 -3.97 -45.48
C MET A 1 0.67 -2.67 -44.74
N LYS A 2 1.08 -2.74 -43.46
CA LYS A 2 1.26 -1.53 -42.62
C LYS A 2 2.49 -0.75 -43.09
N LEU A 3 2.42 0.60 -43.07
CA LEU A 3 3.49 1.46 -43.62
C LEU A 3 4.86 1.27 -42.94
N ARG A 4 4.89 0.80 -41.69
CA ARG A 4 6.14 0.42 -40.98
C ARG A 4 6.77 -0.83 -41.57
N GLN A 5 5.98 -1.85 -41.88
CA GLN A 5 6.47 -3.07 -42.56
C GLN A 5 7.10 -2.76 -43.92
N LEU A 6 6.48 -1.85 -44.71
CA LEU A 6 7.06 -1.39 -45.97
C LEU A 6 8.38 -0.64 -45.77
N SER A 7 8.47 0.20 -44.73
CA SER A 7 9.72 0.90 -44.39
C SER A 7 10.83 -0.06 -43.99
N GLN A 8 10.50 -1.06 -43.19
CA GLN A 8 11.41 -2.11 -42.75
C GLN A 8 11.92 -2.95 -43.93
N GLN A 9 11.05 -3.39 -44.82
CA GLN A 9 11.46 -4.12 -46.04
C GLN A 9 12.41 -3.29 -46.90
N VAL A 10 12.17 -1.98 -47.07
CA VAL A 10 13.07 -1.10 -47.79
C VAL A 10 14.42 -0.97 -47.07
N PHE A 11 14.42 -0.87 -45.73
CA PHE A 11 15.64 -0.80 -44.93
C PHE A 11 16.47 -2.08 -45.05
N GLU A 12 15.86 -3.23 -44.92
CA GLU A 12 16.51 -4.54 -45.06
C GLU A 12 17.14 -4.72 -46.44
N ALA A 13 16.38 -4.37 -47.48
CA ALA A 13 16.89 -4.41 -48.84
C ALA A 13 18.07 -3.44 -49.10
N ILE A 14 18.11 -2.31 -48.40
CA ILE A 14 19.28 -1.37 -48.46
C ILE A 14 20.47 -1.98 -47.71
N ARG A 15 20.24 -2.56 -46.53
CA ARG A 15 21.28 -3.16 -45.67
C ARG A 15 21.95 -4.35 -46.33
N GLU A 16 21.18 -5.25 -46.93
CA GLU A 16 21.69 -6.47 -47.56
C GLU A 16 22.37 -6.20 -48.90
N GLY A 17 21.94 -5.18 -49.59
CA GLY A 17 22.39 -4.93 -50.98
C GLY A 17 23.35 -3.77 -51.19
N GLY A 18 23.76 -3.08 -50.13
CA GLY A 18 24.61 -1.88 -50.24
C GLY A 18 23.91 -0.73 -50.99
N LYS A 19 24.67 0.11 -51.72
CA LYS A 19 24.12 1.22 -52.54
C LYS A 19 23.39 0.70 -53.79
N ARG A 20 22.22 0.08 -53.62
CA ARG A 20 21.34 -0.33 -54.73
C ARG A 20 20.53 0.86 -55.25
N SER A 21 20.28 0.87 -56.57
CA SER A 21 19.37 1.87 -57.16
C SER A 21 17.93 1.62 -56.67
N ILE A 22 17.12 2.68 -56.61
CA ILE A 22 15.69 2.63 -56.25
C ILE A 22 14.95 1.56 -57.08
N ARG A 23 15.35 1.38 -58.35
CA ARG A 23 14.77 0.36 -59.22
C ARG A 23 15.02 -1.06 -58.72
N LYS A 24 16.27 -1.38 -58.35
CA LYS A 24 16.64 -2.69 -57.81
C LYS A 24 15.97 -3.00 -56.47
N ILE A 25 15.80 -1.99 -55.58
CA ILE A 25 15.08 -2.13 -54.34
C ILE A 25 13.59 -2.37 -54.59
N ALA A 26 12.99 -1.66 -55.54
CA ALA A 26 11.59 -1.84 -55.92
C ALA A 26 11.33 -3.24 -56.51
N GLU A 27 12.25 -3.75 -57.33
CA GLU A 27 12.19 -5.11 -57.89
C GLU A 27 12.31 -6.18 -56.77
N ALA A 28 13.24 -6.00 -55.84
CA ALA A 28 13.49 -6.94 -54.74
C ALA A 28 12.34 -6.98 -53.70
N THR A 29 11.67 -5.86 -53.44
CA THR A 29 10.64 -5.74 -52.38
C THR A 29 9.22 -5.76 -52.92
N GLY A 30 9.01 -5.65 -54.24
CA GLY A 30 7.69 -5.50 -54.85
C GLY A 30 7.01 -4.16 -54.54
N ILE A 31 7.72 -3.20 -53.93
CA ILE A 31 7.19 -1.88 -53.53
C ILE A 31 7.36 -0.89 -54.71
N PRO A 32 6.32 -0.07 -55.04
CA PRO A 32 6.42 0.92 -56.12
C PRO A 32 7.61 1.89 -55.91
N LYS A 33 8.34 2.23 -57.01
CA LYS A 33 9.54 3.10 -56.98
C LYS A 33 9.34 4.40 -56.21
N SER A 34 8.20 5.07 -56.39
CA SER A 34 7.84 6.31 -55.66
C SER A 34 7.71 6.10 -54.16
N SER A 35 7.22 4.93 -53.75
CA SER A 35 7.12 4.54 -52.33
C SER A 35 8.50 4.18 -51.78
N VAL A 36 9.33 3.41 -52.50
CA VAL A 36 10.71 3.13 -52.10
C VAL A 36 11.48 4.44 -51.88
N HIS A 37 11.45 5.38 -52.82
CA HIS A 37 12.12 6.67 -52.68
C HIS A 37 11.64 7.45 -51.45
N ARG A 38 10.35 7.47 -51.19
CA ARG A 38 9.79 8.12 -50.03
C ARG A 38 10.23 7.45 -48.72
N HIS A 39 10.24 6.12 -48.66
CA HIS A 39 10.72 5.37 -47.50
C HIS A 39 12.22 5.56 -47.28
N GLN A 40 13.03 5.49 -48.35
CA GLN A 40 14.46 5.73 -48.26
C GLN A 40 14.78 7.10 -47.69
N ARG A 41 14.18 8.18 -48.22
CA ARG A 41 14.35 9.52 -47.65
C ARG A 41 13.84 9.66 -46.19
N ALA A 42 12.83 8.90 -45.84
CA ALA A 42 12.35 8.88 -44.46
C ALA A 42 13.33 8.14 -43.52
N ILE A 43 13.92 7.04 -43.99
CA ILE A 43 14.96 6.28 -43.27
C ILE A 43 16.21 7.14 -43.09
N GLU A 44 16.71 7.79 -44.14
CA GLU A 44 17.87 8.71 -44.10
C GLU A 44 17.66 9.86 -43.10
N ARG A 45 16.46 10.43 -43.02
CA ARG A 45 16.14 11.49 -42.05
C ARG A 45 16.06 11.00 -40.62
N ARG A 46 15.63 9.76 -40.39
CA ARG A 46 15.54 9.18 -39.04
C ARG A 46 16.90 8.74 -38.50
N ASN A 47 17.76 8.29 -39.40
CA ASN A 47 19.07 7.73 -39.05
C ASN A 47 20.18 8.79 -39.14
N GLN A 48 20.02 9.87 -38.34
CA GLN A 48 21.04 10.94 -38.26
C GLN A 48 22.28 10.50 -37.47
N TYR A 49 22.16 9.46 -36.65
CA TYR A 49 23.24 8.86 -35.86
C TYR A 49 23.39 7.39 -36.23
N PRO A 50 24.61 6.84 -36.23
CA PRO A 50 24.87 5.44 -36.62
C PRO A 50 23.99 4.44 -35.83
N GLU A 51 23.77 4.70 -34.53
CA GLU A 51 23.01 3.85 -33.63
C GLU A 51 21.51 3.85 -33.96
N SER A 52 21.00 4.88 -34.60
CA SER A 52 19.59 5.01 -34.97
C SER A 52 19.10 3.90 -35.89
N SER A 53 20.01 3.26 -36.63
CA SER A 53 19.70 2.14 -37.54
C SER A 53 19.11 0.93 -36.80
N LEU A 54 19.40 0.77 -35.48
CA LEU A 54 18.78 -0.24 -34.65
C LEU A 54 17.24 -0.15 -34.66
N TRP A 55 16.70 1.06 -34.63
CA TRP A 55 15.26 1.30 -34.62
C TRP A 55 14.53 0.98 -35.92
N GLU A 56 15.24 0.72 -37.00
CA GLU A 56 14.66 0.27 -38.27
C GLU A 56 14.53 -1.26 -38.34
N THR A 57 15.16 -2.00 -37.42
CA THR A 57 15.04 -3.46 -37.33
C THR A 57 13.75 -3.87 -36.62
N ALA A 58 13.28 -5.11 -36.84
CA ALA A 58 12.11 -5.64 -36.13
C ALA A 58 12.32 -5.67 -34.62
N ALA A 59 13.47 -6.13 -34.15
CA ALA A 59 13.83 -6.15 -32.74
C ALA A 59 13.89 -4.74 -32.14
N GLY A 60 14.49 -3.78 -32.85
CA GLY A 60 14.55 -2.39 -32.43
C GLY A 60 13.17 -1.73 -32.34
N GLN A 61 12.27 -2.03 -33.28
CA GLN A 61 10.89 -1.53 -33.23
C GLN A 61 10.11 -2.10 -32.04
N GLU A 62 10.28 -3.38 -31.73
CA GLU A 62 9.65 -3.98 -30.55
C GLU A 62 10.23 -3.40 -29.25
N TRP A 63 11.54 -3.22 -29.19
CA TRP A 63 12.18 -2.57 -28.06
C TRP A 63 11.71 -1.10 -27.87
N LEU A 64 11.57 -0.36 -28.97
CA LEU A 64 11.03 1.01 -28.93
C LEU A 64 9.59 1.03 -28.43
N ARG A 65 8.80 0.03 -28.80
CA ARG A 65 7.42 -0.16 -28.31
C ARG A 65 7.40 -0.41 -26.81
N LEU A 66 8.24 -1.31 -26.31
CA LEU A 66 8.41 -1.58 -24.87
C LEU A 66 8.84 -0.32 -24.13
N LEU A 67 9.82 0.43 -24.66
CA LEU A 67 10.32 1.65 -24.03
C LEU A 67 9.22 2.72 -23.91
N VAL A 68 8.48 2.98 -24.98
CA VAL A 68 7.44 4.02 -24.97
C VAL A 68 6.27 3.65 -24.07
N PHE A 69 5.70 2.44 -24.21
CA PHE A 69 4.58 2.02 -23.40
C PHE A 69 4.98 1.76 -21.94
N GLY A 70 6.16 1.20 -21.70
CA GLY A 70 6.71 1.03 -20.34
C GLY A 70 6.92 2.37 -19.64
N THR A 71 7.43 3.38 -20.36
CA THR A 71 7.58 4.74 -19.82
C THR A 71 6.22 5.37 -19.46
N ILE A 72 5.22 5.26 -20.34
CA ILE A 72 3.87 5.75 -20.06
C ILE A 72 3.26 5.01 -18.88
N TYR A 73 3.37 3.69 -18.85
CA TYR A 73 2.80 2.86 -17.79
C TYR A 73 3.43 3.15 -16.42
N VAL A 74 4.77 3.13 -16.33
CA VAL A 74 5.47 3.30 -15.05
C VAL A 74 5.49 4.77 -14.64
N PHE A 75 6.04 5.66 -15.46
CA PHE A 75 6.24 7.04 -15.06
C PHE A 75 4.97 7.89 -15.24
N GLY A 76 4.22 7.71 -16.31
CA GLY A 76 2.97 8.44 -16.54
C GLY A 76 1.88 8.01 -15.58
N ILE A 77 1.46 6.75 -15.66
CA ILE A 77 0.29 6.25 -14.92
C ILE A 77 0.63 5.94 -13.46
N LYS A 78 1.63 5.07 -13.19
CA LYS A 78 1.96 4.67 -11.80
C LYS A 78 2.59 5.81 -10.98
N CYS A 79 3.45 6.64 -11.58
CA CYS A 79 4.13 7.74 -10.88
C CYS A 79 3.45 9.11 -11.07
N GLY A 80 2.60 9.30 -12.10
CA GLY A 80 1.89 10.55 -12.36
C GLY A 80 2.74 11.65 -12.97
N ILE A 81 3.79 11.28 -13.67
CA ILE A 81 4.63 12.23 -14.39
C ILE A 81 3.89 12.72 -15.64
N GLY A 82 3.78 14.03 -15.80
CA GLY A 82 3.06 14.65 -16.91
C GLY A 82 3.70 14.40 -18.27
N ALA A 83 2.86 14.46 -19.32
CA ALA A 83 3.26 14.19 -20.69
C ALA A 83 4.35 15.14 -21.21
N GLU A 84 4.46 16.35 -20.66
CA GLU A 84 5.51 17.31 -20.98
C GLU A 84 6.89 16.78 -20.58
N THR A 85 7.01 16.32 -19.34
CA THR A 85 8.27 15.76 -18.80
C THR A 85 8.63 14.44 -19.51
N LEU A 86 7.64 13.60 -19.81
CA LEU A 86 7.86 12.38 -20.58
C LEU A 86 8.33 12.71 -22.01
N SER A 87 7.77 13.74 -22.63
CA SER A 87 8.21 14.23 -23.94
C SER A 87 9.67 14.69 -23.91
N GLU A 88 10.04 15.49 -22.89
CA GLU A 88 11.41 15.94 -22.68
C GLU A 88 12.37 14.74 -22.53
N PHE A 89 12.02 13.74 -21.71
CA PHE A 89 12.79 12.52 -21.57
C PHE A 89 13.05 11.83 -22.92
N PHE A 90 12.02 11.69 -23.77
CA PHE A 90 12.19 11.09 -25.09
C PHE A 90 13.02 11.97 -26.04
N TYR A 91 12.98 13.31 -25.90
CA TYR A 91 13.85 14.22 -26.63
C TYR A 91 15.32 14.03 -26.25
N LEU A 92 15.62 13.87 -24.94
CA LEU A 92 16.98 13.58 -24.47
C LEU A 92 17.51 12.24 -25.01
N LEU A 93 16.62 11.24 -25.17
CA LEU A 93 16.95 9.96 -25.81
C LEU A 93 17.01 10.02 -27.33
N GLN A 94 16.86 11.19 -27.97
CA GLN A 94 16.92 11.40 -29.43
C GLN A 94 15.88 10.58 -30.20
N LEU A 95 14.75 10.21 -29.59
CA LEU A 95 13.70 9.40 -30.20
C LEU A 95 12.64 10.15 -31.04
N PRO A 96 12.52 11.50 -31.04
CA PRO A 96 11.45 12.19 -31.78
C PRO A 96 11.47 11.95 -33.30
N MET A 97 12.60 11.50 -33.85
CA MET A 97 12.70 11.14 -35.27
C MET A 97 12.15 9.74 -35.58
N GLN A 98 12.08 8.88 -34.57
CA GLN A 98 11.64 7.48 -34.69
C GLN A 98 10.17 7.29 -34.31
N VAL A 99 9.67 8.05 -33.33
CA VAL A 99 8.33 7.94 -32.81
C VAL A 99 7.74 9.31 -32.47
N GLY A 100 6.42 9.46 -32.58
CA GLY A 100 5.70 10.67 -32.21
C GLY A 100 5.59 10.78 -30.69
N VAL A 101 6.52 11.49 -30.07
CA VAL A 101 6.63 11.67 -28.61
C VAL A 101 6.25 13.09 -28.14
N SER A 102 5.49 13.83 -28.93
CA SER A 102 4.96 15.11 -28.48
C SER A 102 4.02 14.91 -27.27
N PRO A 103 3.87 15.90 -26.37
CA PRO A 103 2.96 15.78 -25.23
C PRO A 103 1.54 15.35 -25.60
N SER A 104 1.02 15.88 -26.70
CA SER A 104 -0.30 15.51 -27.23
C SER A 104 -0.37 14.05 -27.68
N ALA A 105 0.68 13.53 -28.35
CA ALA A 105 0.75 12.13 -28.76
C ALA A 105 0.84 11.19 -27.53
N LEU A 106 1.65 11.56 -26.54
CA LEU A 106 1.80 10.79 -25.31
C LEU A 106 0.50 10.74 -24.49
N ARG A 107 -0.23 11.87 -24.38
CA ARG A 107 -1.57 11.86 -23.75
C ARG A 107 -2.55 10.94 -24.47
N SER A 108 -2.54 10.94 -25.80
CA SER A 108 -3.39 10.03 -26.57
C SER A 108 -3.03 8.55 -26.34
N LEU A 109 -1.75 8.22 -26.26
CA LEU A 109 -1.30 6.86 -25.92
C LEU A 109 -1.68 6.48 -24.49
N GLU A 110 -1.52 7.39 -23.55
CA GLU A 110 -1.89 7.17 -22.15
C GLU A 110 -3.39 6.85 -21.99
N VAL A 111 -4.26 7.54 -22.74
CA VAL A 111 -5.71 7.22 -22.77
C VAL A 111 -5.96 5.79 -23.25
N VAL A 112 -5.26 5.35 -24.29
CA VAL A 112 -5.39 3.98 -24.82
C VAL A 112 -4.88 2.94 -23.81
N VAL A 113 -3.74 3.21 -23.17
CA VAL A 113 -3.19 2.32 -22.12
C VAL A 113 -4.16 2.19 -20.95
N ARG A 114 -4.73 3.30 -20.48
CA ARG A 114 -5.72 3.28 -19.39
C ARG A 114 -6.97 2.47 -19.76
N LYS A 115 -7.47 2.64 -20.97
CA LYS A 115 -8.62 1.88 -21.46
C LYS A 115 -8.32 0.38 -21.44
N ALA A 116 -7.15 -0.03 -21.92
CA ALA A 116 -6.73 -1.43 -21.88
C ALA A 116 -6.61 -1.97 -20.44
N ILE A 117 -6.13 -1.16 -19.47
CA ILE A 117 -6.08 -1.57 -18.06
C ILE A 117 -7.50 -1.86 -17.52
N LEU A 118 -8.49 -1.03 -17.86
CA LEU A 118 -9.89 -1.25 -17.45
C LEU A 118 -10.52 -2.46 -18.17
N GLU A 119 -10.21 -2.68 -19.44
CA GLU A 119 -10.64 -3.88 -20.17
C GLU A 119 -10.05 -5.16 -19.56
N TYR A 120 -8.80 -5.12 -19.12
CA TYR A 120 -8.19 -6.22 -18.35
C TYR A 120 -9.00 -6.54 -17.09
N GLN A 121 -9.35 -5.52 -16.30
CA GLN A 121 -10.17 -5.70 -15.09
C GLN A 121 -11.47 -6.43 -15.42
N GLN A 122 -12.24 -5.91 -16.39
CA GLN A 122 -13.52 -6.48 -16.79
C GLN A 122 -13.40 -7.96 -17.22
N GLN A 123 -12.33 -8.29 -17.95
CA GLN A 123 -12.07 -9.66 -18.36
C GLN A 123 -11.77 -10.58 -17.17
N GLN A 124 -10.95 -10.10 -16.19
CA GLN A 124 -10.62 -10.91 -15.02
C GLN A 124 -11.83 -11.06 -14.09
N GLU A 125 -12.63 -10.01 -13.87
CA GLU A 125 -13.86 -10.07 -13.06
C GLU A 125 -14.86 -11.04 -13.65
N LYS A 126 -15.10 -11.00 -14.95
CA LYS A 126 -15.97 -11.98 -15.63
C LYS A 126 -15.48 -13.42 -15.44
N ALA A 127 -14.17 -13.66 -15.52
CA ALA A 127 -13.59 -14.97 -15.28
C ALA A 127 -13.67 -15.42 -13.80
N LEU A 128 -13.84 -14.48 -12.87
CA LEU A 128 -14.09 -14.76 -11.45
C LEU A 128 -15.54 -15.12 -11.20
N GLU A 129 -16.49 -14.43 -11.82
CA GLU A 129 -17.94 -14.74 -11.74
C GLU A 129 -18.25 -16.18 -12.17
N GLU A 130 -17.56 -16.68 -13.18
CA GLU A 130 -17.74 -18.05 -13.70
C GLU A 130 -17.27 -19.13 -12.71
N THR A 131 -16.41 -18.83 -11.75
CA THR A 131 -15.86 -19.82 -10.80
C THR A 131 -16.71 -20.07 -9.56
N GLN A 132 -17.67 -19.20 -9.23
CA GLN A 132 -18.67 -19.31 -8.14
C GLN A 132 -18.12 -19.73 -6.75
N THR A 133 -16.86 -19.51 -6.46
CA THR A 133 -16.28 -19.87 -5.16
C THR A 133 -16.56 -18.75 -4.15
N ALA A 134 -17.32 -19.07 -3.10
CA ALA A 134 -17.56 -18.10 -2.02
C ALA A 134 -16.27 -17.83 -1.22
N ILE A 135 -15.82 -16.57 -1.21
CA ILE A 135 -14.61 -16.15 -0.49
C ILE A 135 -15.02 -15.34 0.74
N GLU A 136 -14.59 -15.78 1.91
CA GLU A 136 -14.84 -15.09 3.18
C GLU A 136 -13.64 -14.22 3.57
N ILE A 137 -13.91 -12.94 3.87
CA ILE A 137 -12.89 -11.94 4.17
C ILE A 137 -13.13 -11.20 5.48
N CYS A 138 -12.05 -10.64 6.04
CA CYS A 138 -12.09 -9.57 7.02
C CYS A 138 -11.78 -8.27 6.30
N ALA A 139 -12.78 -7.41 6.13
CA ALA A 139 -12.62 -6.16 5.41
C ALA A 139 -12.27 -5.00 6.36
N ALA A 140 -11.63 -3.97 5.82
CA ALA A 140 -11.58 -2.67 6.45
C ALA A 140 -12.17 -1.62 5.52
N ALA A 141 -12.86 -0.65 6.11
CA ALA A 141 -13.44 0.49 5.42
C ALA A 141 -13.00 1.79 6.08
N ASP A 142 -12.70 2.77 5.26
CA ASP A 142 -12.38 4.13 5.67
C ASP A 142 -12.67 5.10 4.52
N GLU A 143 -12.83 6.36 4.84
CA GLU A 143 -13.03 7.42 3.86
C GLU A 143 -11.91 8.46 3.91
N THR A 144 -11.57 9.00 2.76
CA THR A 144 -10.67 10.14 2.65
C THR A 144 -11.33 11.23 1.82
N ALA A 145 -11.20 12.48 2.27
CA ALA A 145 -11.80 13.62 1.61
C ALA A 145 -10.75 14.38 0.80
N PHE A 146 -11.09 14.64 -0.46
CA PHE A 146 -10.36 15.57 -1.34
C PHE A 146 -11.36 16.67 -1.78
N GLU A 147 -11.58 16.85 -3.08
CA GLU A 147 -12.67 17.66 -3.61
C GLU A 147 -14.03 16.94 -3.46
N GLN A 148 -13.99 15.63 -3.48
CA GLN A 148 -15.11 14.72 -3.18
C GLN A 148 -14.64 13.66 -2.19
N ASP A 149 -15.58 13.04 -1.48
CA ASP A 149 -15.27 11.90 -0.62
C ASP A 149 -14.84 10.69 -1.47
N VAL A 150 -13.83 9.97 -1.03
CA VAL A 150 -13.39 8.71 -1.63
C VAL A 150 -13.61 7.59 -0.61
N LEU A 151 -14.47 6.65 -0.96
CA LEU A 151 -14.71 5.44 -0.18
C LEU A 151 -13.67 4.39 -0.52
N VAL A 152 -13.07 3.78 0.49
CA VAL A 152 -12.10 2.69 0.34
C VAL A 152 -12.50 1.49 1.18
N LEU A 153 -12.78 0.35 0.53
CA LEU A 153 -13.04 -0.96 1.16
C LEU A 153 -11.99 -1.96 0.67
N MET A 154 -11.30 -2.59 1.60
CA MET A 154 -10.21 -3.54 1.27
C MET A 154 -10.31 -4.82 2.09
N ASP A 155 -9.91 -5.95 1.52
CA ASP A 155 -9.60 -7.14 2.30
C ASP A 155 -8.26 -6.95 3.03
N LEU A 156 -8.27 -7.12 4.34
CA LEU A 156 -7.09 -6.89 5.19
C LEU A 156 -5.98 -7.93 5.01
N SER A 157 -6.33 -9.16 4.64
CA SER A 157 -5.36 -10.26 4.48
C SER A 157 -4.58 -10.15 3.18
N SER A 158 -5.28 -10.06 2.07
CA SER A 158 -4.68 -9.96 0.74
C SER A 158 -4.22 -8.53 0.40
N GLY A 159 -4.90 -7.51 0.95
CA GLY A 159 -4.77 -6.12 0.57
C GLY A 159 -5.50 -5.78 -0.73
N TYR A 160 -6.42 -6.64 -1.19
CA TYR A 160 -7.22 -6.39 -2.39
C TYR A 160 -8.22 -5.25 -2.14
N ILE A 161 -8.24 -4.28 -3.03
CA ILE A 161 -9.19 -3.17 -2.98
C ILE A 161 -10.48 -3.63 -3.66
N LEU A 162 -11.55 -3.67 -2.87
CA LEU A 162 -12.90 -4.04 -3.31
C LEU A 162 -13.68 -2.83 -3.82
N VAL A 163 -13.63 -1.74 -3.07
CA VAL A 163 -14.23 -0.46 -3.44
C VAL A 163 -13.18 0.63 -3.33
N GLU A 164 -13.05 1.44 -4.36
CA GLU A 164 -12.32 2.70 -4.36
C GLU A 164 -13.02 3.66 -5.31
N SER A 165 -13.90 4.49 -4.77
CA SER A 165 -14.80 5.31 -5.58
C SER A 165 -14.95 6.72 -5.01
N GLN A 166 -14.91 7.73 -5.90
CA GLN A 166 -15.37 9.07 -5.59
C GLN A 166 -16.89 9.08 -5.50
N VAL A 167 -17.42 9.73 -4.48
CA VAL A 167 -18.84 9.81 -4.18
C VAL A 167 -19.22 11.22 -3.73
N GLU A 168 -20.49 11.57 -3.84
CA GLU A 168 -21.01 12.86 -3.38
C GLU A 168 -21.21 12.89 -1.85
N ASN A 169 -21.41 11.73 -1.24
CA ASN A 169 -21.62 11.60 0.20
C ASN A 169 -21.14 10.23 0.67
N ARG A 170 -20.93 10.12 2.00
CA ARG A 170 -20.47 8.89 2.70
C ARG A 170 -21.57 8.28 3.56
N GLN A 171 -22.84 8.38 3.13
CA GLN A 171 -23.96 7.78 3.83
C GLN A 171 -23.96 6.25 3.68
N TYR A 172 -24.69 5.59 4.57
CA TYR A 172 -24.82 4.13 4.58
C TYR A 172 -25.28 3.56 3.24
N GLU A 173 -26.27 4.18 2.63
CA GLU A 173 -26.87 3.74 1.37
C GLU A 173 -25.84 3.78 0.22
N THR A 174 -24.99 4.81 0.21
CA THR A 174 -23.90 4.94 -0.78
C THR A 174 -22.85 3.87 -0.59
N TRP A 175 -22.46 3.61 0.68
CA TRP A 175 -21.54 2.53 1.00
C TRP A 175 -22.10 1.16 0.60
N LEU A 176 -23.36 0.89 0.93
CA LEU A 176 -24.02 -0.39 0.63
C LEU A 176 -24.11 -0.63 -0.88
N ASP A 177 -24.54 0.37 -1.65
CA ASP A 177 -24.63 0.28 -3.11
C ASP A 177 -23.26 -0.06 -3.71
N LYS A 178 -22.21 0.70 -3.37
CA LYS A 178 -20.86 0.45 -3.89
C LYS A 178 -20.29 -0.90 -3.48
N ALA A 179 -20.52 -1.30 -2.24
CA ALA A 179 -20.06 -2.59 -1.75
C ALA A 179 -20.79 -3.75 -2.44
N GLN A 180 -22.11 -3.69 -2.59
CA GLN A 180 -22.88 -4.74 -3.27
C GLN A 180 -22.49 -4.88 -4.73
N GLN A 181 -22.32 -3.77 -5.46
CA GLN A 181 -21.86 -3.77 -6.84
C GLN A 181 -20.48 -4.47 -7.00
N ALA A 182 -19.59 -4.29 -6.02
CA ALA A 182 -18.26 -4.87 -6.08
C ALA A 182 -18.18 -6.33 -5.59
N LEU A 183 -18.87 -6.65 -4.49
CA LEU A 183 -18.72 -7.94 -3.80
C LEU A 183 -19.54 -9.07 -4.46
N THR A 184 -20.76 -8.75 -4.90
CA THR A 184 -21.71 -9.76 -5.41
C THR A 184 -21.17 -10.52 -6.63
N PRO A 185 -20.63 -9.85 -7.67
CA PRO A 185 -20.10 -10.55 -8.84
C PRO A 185 -18.92 -11.48 -8.52
N MET A 186 -18.10 -11.10 -7.53
CA MET A 186 -16.92 -11.86 -7.15
C MET A 186 -17.20 -12.98 -6.14
N GLY A 187 -18.44 -13.16 -5.66
CA GLY A 187 -18.78 -14.13 -4.62
C GLY A 187 -18.12 -13.86 -3.25
N VAL A 188 -17.73 -12.61 -2.97
CA VAL A 188 -17.02 -12.24 -1.74
C VAL A 188 -18.03 -11.93 -0.63
N ARG A 189 -17.83 -12.50 0.56
CA ARG A 189 -18.61 -12.24 1.77
C ARG A 189 -17.75 -11.63 2.88
N VAL A 190 -18.19 -10.51 3.42
CA VAL A 190 -17.53 -9.86 4.56
C VAL A 190 -17.99 -10.54 5.84
N ARG A 191 -17.07 -11.08 6.62
CA ARG A 191 -17.32 -11.74 7.93
C ARG A 191 -17.02 -10.84 9.13
N ALA A 192 -16.27 -9.79 8.91
CA ALA A 192 -16.01 -8.75 9.90
C ALA A 192 -15.61 -7.46 9.19
N LEU A 193 -16.02 -6.32 9.74
CA LEU A 193 -15.62 -5.02 9.23
C LEU A 193 -14.84 -4.25 10.29
N VAL A 194 -13.60 -3.92 10.00
CA VAL A 194 -12.74 -3.05 10.83
C VAL A 194 -12.85 -1.61 10.34
N SER A 195 -13.18 -0.67 11.22
CA SER A 195 -13.33 0.75 10.86
C SER A 195 -13.07 1.67 12.07
N ASP A 196 -13.03 2.98 11.81
CA ASP A 196 -13.03 4.01 12.85
C ASP A 196 -14.37 4.09 13.61
N ARG A 197 -15.37 3.31 13.19
CA ARG A 197 -16.73 3.25 13.72
C ARG A 197 -17.55 4.51 13.47
N ALA A 198 -17.36 5.18 12.33
CA ALA A 198 -18.34 6.14 11.85
C ALA A 198 -19.75 5.49 11.77
N PRO A 199 -20.84 6.21 12.09
CA PRO A 199 -22.19 5.62 12.15
C PRO A 199 -22.58 4.86 10.88
N ALA A 200 -22.23 5.37 9.70
CA ALA A 200 -22.49 4.71 8.42
C ALA A 200 -21.77 3.36 8.30
N LEU A 201 -20.51 3.27 8.77
CA LEU A 201 -19.71 2.05 8.74
C LEU A 201 -20.17 1.02 9.77
N ILE A 202 -20.66 1.46 10.94
CA ILE A 202 -21.30 0.56 11.90
C ILE A 202 -22.55 -0.07 11.27
N LYS A 203 -23.41 0.76 10.67
CA LYS A 203 -24.62 0.29 9.99
C LYS A 203 -24.31 -0.63 8.82
N LEU A 204 -23.28 -0.31 8.04
CA LEU A 204 -22.79 -1.16 6.94
C LEU A 204 -22.37 -2.56 7.43
N ALA A 205 -21.66 -2.63 8.57
CA ALA A 205 -21.28 -3.92 9.14
C ALA A 205 -22.50 -4.70 9.63
N LEU A 206 -23.37 -4.08 10.45
CA LEU A 206 -24.44 -4.78 11.15
C LEU A 206 -25.65 -5.10 10.27
N GLU A 207 -26.05 -4.15 9.42
CA GLU A 207 -27.24 -4.28 8.57
C GLU A 207 -26.89 -4.65 7.12
N GLY A 208 -25.79 -4.12 6.58
CA GLY A 208 -25.40 -4.35 5.18
C GLY A 208 -24.69 -5.68 4.95
N PHE A 209 -23.73 -6.00 5.82
CA PHE A 209 -22.94 -7.24 5.74
C PHE A 209 -23.35 -8.30 6.74
N GLU A 210 -24.24 -7.99 7.69
CA GLU A 210 -24.66 -8.88 8.77
C GLU A 210 -23.46 -9.47 9.55
N CYS A 211 -22.46 -8.63 9.83
CA CYS A 211 -21.23 -9.04 10.46
C CYS A 211 -20.81 -8.11 11.61
N PRO A 212 -19.92 -8.56 12.51
CA PRO A 212 -19.40 -7.73 13.59
C PRO A 212 -18.67 -6.47 13.09
N SER A 213 -18.99 -5.32 13.75
CA SER A 213 -18.27 -4.06 13.57
C SER A 213 -17.12 -3.99 14.59
N ILE A 214 -15.90 -4.14 14.12
CA ILE A 214 -14.68 -4.13 14.94
C ILE A 214 -14.10 -2.71 14.93
N ALA A 215 -13.77 -2.20 16.13
CA ALA A 215 -13.07 -0.92 16.22
C ALA A 215 -11.62 -1.06 15.74
N ASP A 216 -11.17 -0.12 14.94
CA ASP A 216 -9.78 0.00 14.58
C ASP A 216 -8.95 0.50 15.78
N LEU A 217 -7.88 -0.20 16.11
CA LEU A 217 -6.97 0.18 17.20
C LEU A 217 -6.06 1.37 16.83
N PHE A 218 -5.88 1.66 15.56
CA PHE A 218 -5.00 2.75 15.10
C PHE A 218 -5.53 4.11 15.53
N HIS A 219 -6.81 4.40 15.29
CA HIS A 219 -7.42 5.70 15.57
C HIS A 219 -7.38 6.08 17.07
N PRO A 220 -7.80 5.22 18.02
CA PRO A 220 -7.65 5.51 19.44
C PRO A 220 -6.20 5.79 19.86
N LEU A 221 -5.25 4.99 19.37
CA LEU A 221 -3.83 5.21 19.68
C LEU A 221 -3.28 6.51 19.06
N TRP A 222 -3.78 6.91 17.90
CA TRP A 222 -3.46 8.19 17.26
C TRP A 222 -4.01 9.37 18.05
N ASP A 223 -5.27 9.32 18.46
CA ASP A 223 -5.92 10.34 19.26
C ASP A 223 -5.26 10.51 20.63
N LEU A 224 -4.91 9.41 21.31
CA LEU A 224 -4.11 9.43 22.53
C LEU A 224 -2.72 10.05 22.30
N SER A 225 -2.10 9.78 21.15
CA SER A 225 -0.78 10.37 20.83
C SER A 225 -0.87 11.89 20.64
N LYS A 226 -1.97 12.39 20.08
CA LYS A 226 -2.21 13.83 19.92
C LYS A 226 -2.59 14.52 21.23
N SER A 227 -3.48 13.92 22.01
CA SER A 227 -4.07 14.55 23.21
C SER A 227 -3.22 14.39 24.46
N VAL A 228 -2.56 13.25 24.66
CA VAL A 228 -1.69 12.97 25.81
C VAL A 228 -0.21 13.12 25.44
N GLY A 229 0.27 12.35 24.48
CA GLY A 229 1.69 12.31 24.13
C GLY A 229 2.26 13.66 23.69
N ALA A 230 1.62 14.32 22.73
CA ALA A 230 2.06 15.62 22.26
C ALA A 230 1.88 16.74 23.31
N ALA A 231 0.89 16.61 24.21
CA ALA A 231 0.70 17.59 25.29
C ALA A 231 1.85 17.50 26.31
N LEU A 232 2.19 16.28 26.76
CA LEU A 232 3.34 16.03 27.63
C LEU A 232 4.66 16.51 27.01
N SER A 233 4.87 16.23 25.72
CA SER A 233 6.07 16.69 25.00
C SER A 233 6.17 18.23 24.96
N ARG A 234 5.05 18.93 24.72
CA ARG A 234 5.03 20.39 24.74
C ARG A 234 5.30 20.95 26.13
N GLN A 235 4.67 20.39 27.19
CA GLN A 235 4.94 20.82 28.56
C GLN A 235 6.40 20.62 28.93
N LEU A 236 7.00 19.47 28.59
CA LEU A 236 8.41 19.20 28.85
C LEU A 236 9.32 20.19 28.10
N THR A 237 9.10 20.41 26.81
CA THR A 237 9.88 21.38 26.03
C THR A 237 9.81 22.81 26.63
N GLN A 238 8.64 23.19 27.15
CA GLN A 238 8.50 24.50 27.83
C GLN A 238 9.22 24.54 29.15
N ALA A 239 9.15 23.47 29.95
CA ALA A 239 9.85 23.36 31.24
C ALA A 239 11.36 23.35 31.05
N ASP A 240 11.89 22.62 30.08
CA ASP A 240 13.32 22.61 29.72
C ASP A 240 13.83 23.98 29.31
N LYS A 241 13.05 24.74 28.52
CA LYS A 241 13.41 26.13 28.16
C LYS A 241 13.47 27.04 29.36
N LYS A 242 12.48 26.94 30.27
CA LYS A 242 12.47 27.74 31.52
C LYS A 242 13.65 27.38 32.40
N LEU A 243 13.95 26.06 32.53
CA LEU A 243 15.09 25.58 33.29
C LEU A 243 16.42 26.12 32.73
N ALA A 244 16.63 26.07 31.43
CA ALA A 244 17.82 26.59 30.78
C ALA A 244 17.98 28.10 31.02
N GLN A 245 16.90 28.90 30.93
CA GLN A 245 16.90 30.32 31.21
C GLN A 245 17.20 30.60 32.70
N ALA A 246 16.62 29.84 33.62
CA ALA A 246 16.88 29.99 35.06
C ALA A 246 18.32 29.62 35.41
N GLN A 247 18.90 28.59 34.82
CA GLN A 247 20.32 28.20 34.97
C GLN A 247 21.26 29.28 34.43
N GLN A 248 20.96 29.85 33.27
CA GLN A 248 21.75 30.96 32.71
C GLN A 248 21.72 32.20 33.61
N ARG A 249 20.53 32.52 34.15
CA ARG A 249 20.40 33.64 35.10
C ARG A 249 21.17 33.38 36.39
N LEU A 250 21.11 32.16 36.92
CA LEU A 250 21.88 31.77 38.10
C LEU A 250 23.39 31.94 37.88
N ALA A 251 23.89 31.52 36.72
CA ALA A 251 25.30 31.70 36.36
C ALA A 251 25.71 33.19 36.30
N GLN A 252 24.84 34.06 35.76
CA GLN A 252 25.07 35.50 35.72
C GLN A 252 25.14 36.10 37.14
N LEU A 253 24.17 35.82 38.02
CA LEU A 253 24.15 36.30 39.41
C LEU A 253 25.38 35.83 40.18
N THR A 254 25.79 34.59 39.98
CA THR A 254 27.03 34.04 40.60
C THR A 254 28.26 34.80 40.13
N THR A 255 28.36 35.17 38.85
CA THR A 255 29.48 35.93 38.31
C THR A 255 29.51 37.36 38.85
N LEU A 256 28.34 37.95 39.13
CA LEU A 256 28.21 39.29 39.69
C LEU A 256 28.33 39.35 41.23
N ALA A 257 28.54 38.20 41.89
CA ALA A 257 28.54 38.03 43.35
C ALA A 257 27.25 38.54 44.04
N GLU A 258 26.10 38.46 43.34
CA GLU A 258 24.77 38.78 43.87
C GLU A 258 24.14 37.59 44.62
N ASP A 259 23.09 37.85 45.43
CA ASP A 259 22.35 36.77 46.11
C ASP A 259 21.70 35.81 45.11
N THR A 260 22.04 34.53 45.21
CA THR A 260 21.60 33.47 44.31
C THR A 260 20.50 32.59 44.91
N THR A 261 20.10 32.79 46.15
CA THR A 261 19.24 31.88 46.92
C THR A 261 17.90 31.63 46.24
N ALA A 262 17.19 32.68 45.85
CA ALA A 262 15.88 32.56 45.18
C ALA A 262 15.99 31.90 43.80
N GLN A 263 17.09 32.20 43.08
CA GLN A 263 17.29 31.63 41.75
C GLN A 263 17.69 30.14 41.80
N GLN A 264 18.42 29.71 42.82
CA GLN A 264 18.72 28.31 43.09
C GLN A 264 17.45 27.52 43.38
N GLN A 265 16.58 28.03 44.25
CA GLN A 265 15.27 27.41 44.52
C GLN A 265 14.41 27.27 43.27
N LEU A 266 14.40 28.28 42.39
CA LEU A 266 13.68 28.22 41.11
C LEU A 266 14.26 27.13 40.20
N VAL A 267 15.57 27.00 40.11
CA VAL A 267 16.25 25.95 39.32
C VAL A 267 15.87 24.56 39.84
N GLU A 268 15.88 24.31 41.16
CA GLU A 268 15.49 23.06 41.77
C GLU A 268 14.02 22.71 41.52
N GLN A 269 13.12 23.68 41.61
CA GLN A 269 11.71 23.51 41.30
C GLN A 269 11.50 23.11 39.83
N LEU A 270 12.17 23.79 38.89
CA LEU A 270 12.09 23.49 37.47
C LEU A 270 12.72 22.16 37.12
N GLN A 271 13.82 21.77 37.77
CA GLN A 271 14.41 20.42 37.62
C GLN A 271 13.43 19.34 38.06
N THR A 272 12.76 19.50 39.20
CA THR A 272 11.74 18.59 39.70
C THR A 272 10.57 18.49 38.73
N GLN A 273 10.12 19.62 38.18
CA GLN A 273 9.07 19.69 37.19
C GLN A 273 9.47 18.95 35.90
N CYS A 274 10.70 19.16 35.39
CA CYS A 274 11.20 18.43 34.22
C CYS A 274 11.26 16.92 34.46
N ALA A 275 11.76 16.49 35.61
CA ALA A 275 11.81 15.08 36.00
C ALA A 275 10.41 14.43 36.05
N LEU A 276 9.43 15.13 36.61
CA LEU A 276 8.04 14.67 36.66
C LEU A 276 7.45 14.52 35.25
N LEU A 277 7.66 15.48 34.36
CA LEU A 277 7.18 15.44 32.98
C LEU A 277 7.87 14.34 32.15
N GLN A 278 9.17 14.12 32.33
CA GLN A 278 9.89 12.99 31.70
C GLN A 278 9.35 11.64 32.18
N SER A 279 9.11 11.49 33.47
CA SER A 279 8.46 10.29 34.03
C SER A 279 7.06 10.07 33.43
N GLY A 280 6.29 11.15 33.29
CA GLY A 280 4.98 11.14 32.63
C GLY A 280 5.04 10.65 31.17
N GLN A 281 6.01 11.14 30.39
CA GLN A 281 6.24 10.68 29.01
C GLN A 281 6.60 9.19 28.97
N HIS A 282 7.52 8.74 29.82
CA HIS A 282 7.90 7.32 29.87
C HIS A 282 6.67 6.43 30.24
N THR A 283 5.87 6.89 31.20
CA THR A 283 4.64 6.19 31.58
C THR A 283 3.64 6.14 30.44
N TYR A 284 3.42 7.23 29.72
CA TYR A 284 2.56 7.26 28.54
C TYR A 284 3.03 6.28 27.46
N HIS A 285 4.33 6.28 27.12
CA HIS A 285 4.87 5.35 26.12
C HIS A 285 4.68 3.88 26.52
N ARG A 286 4.87 3.56 27.80
CA ARG A 286 4.63 2.21 28.33
C ARG A 286 3.16 1.83 28.25
N LEU A 287 2.24 2.71 28.66
CA LEU A 287 0.79 2.46 28.59
C LEU A 287 0.31 2.27 27.15
N ARG A 288 0.77 3.12 26.23
CA ARG A 288 0.46 2.99 24.80
C ARG A 288 0.95 1.65 24.22
N GLN A 289 2.13 1.19 24.64
CA GLN A 289 2.64 -0.13 24.25
C GLN A 289 1.77 -1.25 24.84
N GLN A 290 1.38 -1.15 26.11
CA GLN A 290 0.49 -2.12 26.75
C GLN A 290 -0.88 -2.19 26.09
N LEU A 291 -1.48 -1.05 25.70
CA LEU A 291 -2.71 -1.04 24.89
C LEU A 291 -2.56 -1.84 23.60
N THR A 292 -1.43 -1.65 22.89
CA THR A 292 -1.14 -2.42 21.68
C THR A 292 -1.03 -3.92 21.96
N LEU A 293 -0.47 -4.30 23.10
CA LEU A 293 -0.23 -5.70 23.49
C LEU A 293 -1.48 -6.36 24.11
N SER A 294 -2.45 -5.58 24.58
CA SER A 294 -3.67 -6.15 25.20
C SER A 294 -4.61 -6.76 24.15
N VAL A 295 -4.65 -6.21 22.94
CA VAL A 295 -5.55 -6.67 21.87
C VAL A 295 -4.85 -7.74 21.03
N HIS A 296 -4.59 -8.90 21.62
CA HIS A 296 -4.10 -10.11 20.95
C HIS A 296 -4.88 -11.32 21.44
N PRO A 297 -5.11 -12.36 20.63
CA PRO A 297 -5.84 -13.55 21.03
C PRO A 297 -5.04 -14.48 21.95
N PHE A 298 -3.74 -14.28 22.07
CA PHE A 298 -2.84 -15.07 22.91
C PHE A 298 -2.13 -14.19 23.93
N ALA A 299 -1.92 -14.71 25.13
CA ALA A 299 -1.05 -14.11 26.13
C ALA A 299 0.44 -14.24 25.71
N LEU A 300 1.25 -13.23 26.08
CA LEU A 300 2.65 -13.14 25.65
C LEU A 300 3.58 -14.11 26.38
N LEU A 301 3.23 -14.56 27.58
CA LEU A 301 4.11 -15.33 28.46
C LEU A 301 3.93 -16.84 28.28
N ASP A 302 2.69 -17.29 28.26
CA ASP A 302 2.33 -18.71 28.29
C ASP A 302 1.54 -19.16 27.05
N ASN A 303 1.27 -18.25 26.13
CA ASN A 303 0.45 -18.47 24.93
C ASN A 303 -0.98 -18.94 25.20
N SER A 304 -1.49 -18.75 26.43
CA SER A 304 -2.88 -19.04 26.75
C SER A 304 -3.84 -18.17 25.94
N PHE A 305 -5.04 -18.69 25.71
CA PHE A 305 -6.10 -17.98 25.00
C PHE A 305 -6.61 -16.83 25.85
N LYS A 306 -6.87 -15.72 25.20
CA LYS A 306 -7.47 -14.55 25.83
C LYS A 306 -8.92 -14.43 25.42
N THR A 307 -9.78 -14.31 26.42
CA THR A 307 -11.20 -14.06 26.25
C THR A 307 -11.48 -12.57 26.00
N THR A 308 -12.65 -12.28 25.43
CA THR A 308 -13.13 -10.89 25.28
C THR A 308 -13.23 -10.18 26.63
N ALA A 309 -13.63 -10.90 27.72
CA ALA A 309 -13.73 -10.35 29.05
C ALA A 309 -12.36 -9.91 29.59
N GLU A 310 -11.34 -10.75 29.47
CA GLU A 310 -9.98 -10.45 29.92
C GLU A 310 -9.38 -9.26 29.14
N ILE A 311 -9.63 -9.19 27.82
CA ILE A 311 -9.16 -8.06 27.01
C ILE A 311 -9.85 -6.77 27.43
N LYS A 312 -11.17 -6.81 27.65
CA LYS A 312 -11.93 -5.66 28.12
C LYS A 312 -11.42 -5.18 29.49
N GLU A 313 -11.24 -6.07 30.42
CA GLU A 313 -10.70 -5.75 31.75
C GLU A 313 -9.30 -5.12 31.65
N GLN A 314 -8.41 -5.71 30.88
CA GLN A 314 -7.06 -5.16 30.65
C GLN A 314 -7.10 -3.75 30.06
N LEU A 315 -7.97 -3.48 29.10
CA LEU A 315 -8.12 -2.17 28.48
C LEU A 315 -8.72 -1.15 29.47
N GLU A 316 -9.69 -1.54 30.29
CA GLU A 316 -10.27 -0.70 31.33
C GLU A 316 -9.25 -0.33 32.40
N GLN A 317 -8.42 -1.29 32.86
CA GLN A 317 -7.31 -1.01 33.78
C GLN A 317 -6.26 -0.06 33.20
N LEU A 318 -5.98 -0.16 31.90
CA LEU A 318 -5.07 0.76 31.22
C LEU A 318 -5.69 2.14 31.05
N LEU A 319 -6.99 2.23 30.82
CA LEU A 319 -7.73 3.49 30.79
C LEU A 319 -7.61 4.23 32.11
N LEU A 320 -7.85 3.57 33.25
CA LEU A 320 -7.71 4.16 34.59
C LEU A 320 -6.31 4.73 34.83
N LYS A 321 -5.25 4.04 34.36
CA LYS A 321 -3.89 4.54 34.46
C LYS A 321 -3.64 5.76 33.56
N LEU A 322 -4.29 5.83 32.40
CA LEU A 322 -4.24 7.00 31.51
C LEU A 322 -5.01 8.20 32.11
N GLU A 323 -6.13 7.97 32.76
CA GLU A 323 -6.89 8.99 33.47
C GLU A 323 -6.09 9.55 34.65
N THR A 324 -5.42 8.68 35.43
CA THR A 324 -4.48 9.11 36.47
C THR A 324 -3.36 9.98 35.91
N LEU A 325 -2.77 9.58 34.79
CA LEU A 325 -1.72 10.35 34.10
C LEU A 325 -2.24 11.72 33.63
N GLN A 326 -3.45 11.73 33.06
CA GLN A 326 -4.14 12.94 32.60
C GLN A 326 -4.37 13.92 33.77
N GLY A 327 -4.84 13.45 34.92
CA GLY A 327 -5.07 14.25 36.13
C GLY A 327 -3.76 14.79 36.69
N THR A 328 -2.73 13.95 36.85
CA THR A 328 -1.40 14.34 37.36
C THR A 328 -0.76 15.46 36.57
N HIS A 329 -0.87 15.43 35.25
CA HIS A 329 -0.23 16.41 34.35
C HIS A 329 -1.20 17.48 33.84
N GLN A 330 -2.45 17.52 34.33
CA GLN A 330 -3.46 18.51 33.96
C GLN A 330 -3.64 18.63 32.44
N LEU A 331 -4.03 17.53 31.76
CA LEU A 331 -4.21 17.47 30.33
C LEU A 331 -5.70 17.56 29.93
N PRO A 332 -6.35 18.73 29.94
CA PRO A 332 -7.80 18.85 29.77
C PRO A 332 -8.30 18.36 28.41
N LYS A 333 -7.51 18.51 27.37
CA LYS A 333 -7.84 18.03 26.03
C LYS A 333 -7.86 16.48 25.90
N ALA A 334 -7.26 15.77 26.82
CA ALA A 334 -7.25 14.31 26.83
C ALA A 334 -8.58 13.72 27.36
N THR A 335 -9.37 14.46 28.14
CA THR A 335 -10.61 13.95 28.75
C THR A 335 -11.60 13.41 27.72
N SER A 336 -11.88 14.16 26.66
CA SER A 336 -12.77 13.72 25.58
C SER A 336 -12.22 12.51 24.82
N THR A 337 -10.90 12.44 24.63
CA THR A 337 -10.23 11.31 23.98
C THR A 337 -10.33 10.04 24.81
N LEU A 338 -10.11 10.13 26.12
CA LEU A 338 -10.24 9.00 27.05
C LEU A 338 -11.67 8.49 27.13
N HIS A 339 -12.65 9.40 27.15
CA HIS A 339 -14.08 9.02 27.09
C HIS A 339 -14.43 8.30 25.78
N LYS A 340 -13.97 8.80 24.63
CA LYS A 340 -14.13 8.10 23.35
C LYS A 340 -13.47 6.71 23.38
N PHE A 341 -12.27 6.60 23.92
CA PHE A 341 -11.57 5.34 24.04
C PHE A 341 -12.35 4.34 24.89
N GLN A 342 -12.90 4.78 26.04
CA GLN A 342 -13.76 3.98 26.89
C GLN A 342 -14.95 3.37 26.12
N GLN A 343 -15.62 4.18 25.31
CA GLN A 343 -16.75 3.73 24.49
C GLN A 343 -16.35 2.69 23.42
N GLN A 344 -15.10 2.70 22.97
CA GLN A 344 -14.59 1.77 21.96
C GLN A 344 -14.07 0.44 22.53
N ILE A 345 -13.82 0.34 23.83
CA ILE A 345 -13.28 -0.88 24.48
C ILE A 345 -14.06 -2.15 24.11
N PRO A 346 -15.40 -2.19 24.18
CA PRO A 346 -16.15 -3.39 23.82
C PRO A 346 -15.92 -3.80 22.36
N ALA A 347 -15.87 -2.84 21.44
CA ALA A 347 -15.68 -3.11 20.02
C ALA A 347 -14.23 -3.48 19.65
N LEU A 348 -13.24 -3.05 20.45
CA LEU A 348 -11.87 -3.52 20.33
C LEU A 348 -11.74 -4.99 20.79
N ALA A 349 -12.41 -5.34 21.86
CA ALA A 349 -12.37 -6.69 22.42
C ALA A 349 -13.11 -7.73 21.54
N ILE A 350 -14.23 -7.36 20.90
CA ILE A 350 -15.03 -8.26 20.08
C ILE A 350 -14.26 -8.80 18.88
N GLY A 351 -13.26 -8.07 18.38
CA GLY A 351 -12.42 -8.50 17.27
C GLY A 351 -11.69 -9.82 17.52
N VAL A 352 -11.28 -10.07 18.77
CA VAL A 352 -10.64 -11.33 19.16
C VAL A 352 -11.67 -12.46 19.19
N ASN A 353 -12.86 -12.22 19.73
CA ASN A 353 -13.92 -13.22 19.75
C ASN A 353 -14.38 -13.60 18.34
N THR A 354 -14.54 -12.62 17.46
CA THR A 354 -14.89 -12.83 16.04
C THR A 354 -13.87 -13.73 15.35
N TRP A 355 -12.58 -13.51 15.60
CA TRP A 355 -11.54 -14.35 15.06
C TRP A 355 -11.56 -15.77 15.62
N TRP A 356 -11.81 -15.94 16.93
CA TRP A 356 -11.94 -17.26 17.56
C TRP A 356 -13.09 -18.05 16.96
N HIS A 357 -14.27 -17.47 16.77
CA HIS A 357 -15.38 -18.14 16.08
C HIS A 357 -15.02 -18.58 14.66
N TRP A 358 -14.18 -17.82 13.99
CA TRP A 358 -13.70 -18.23 12.66
C TRP A 358 -12.74 -19.42 12.74
N VAL A 359 -11.85 -19.44 13.71
CA VAL A 359 -10.94 -20.58 13.98
C VAL A 359 -11.74 -21.84 14.29
N GLU A 360 -12.66 -21.78 15.28
CA GLU A 360 -13.52 -22.89 15.72
C GLU A 360 -14.32 -23.46 14.54
N ARG A 361 -15.00 -22.61 13.79
CA ARG A 361 -15.77 -23.03 12.61
C ARG A 361 -14.93 -23.74 11.56
N THR A 362 -13.69 -23.33 11.36
CA THR A 362 -12.79 -23.98 10.39
C THR A 362 -12.41 -25.38 10.87
N LEU A 363 -12.16 -25.54 12.17
CA LEU A 363 -11.86 -26.85 12.77
C LEU A 363 -13.07 -27.79 12.80
N ASP A 364 -14.27 -27.27 13.09
CA ASP A 364 -15.52 -28.05 13.07
C ASP A 364 -15.82 -28.60 11.66
N LEU A 365 -15.52 -27.86 10.61
CA LEU A 365 -15.68 -28.31 9.24
C LEU A 365 -14.75 -29.48 8.87
N GLU A 366 -13.58 -29.56 9.51
CA GLU A 366 -12.60 -30.62 9.26
C GLU A 366 -12.86 -31.91 10.05
N HIS A 367 -13.81 -31.92 10.99
CA HIS A 367 -14.16 -33.07 11.87
C HIS A 367 -12.95 -33.71 12.56
N LEU A 368 -12.08 -32.88 13.11
CA LEU A 368 -10.81 -33.29 13.72
C LEU A 368 -11.00 -33.99 15.07
N ASP A 369 -10.08 -34.92 15.39
CA ASP A 369 -10.01 -35.48 16.72
C ASP A 369 -9.57 -34.42 17.78
N THR A 370 -9.93 -34.68 19.04
CA THR A 370 -9.67 -33.73 20.14
C THR A 370 -8.17 -33.50 20.37
N SER A 371 -7.32 -34.50 20.15
CA SER A 371 -5.87 -34.40 20.41
C SER A 371 -5.22 -33.47 19.36
N LEU A 372 -5.59 -33.64 18.11
CA LEU A 372 -5.12 -32.82 17.00
C LEU A 372 -5.65 -31.38 17.16
N SER A 373 -6.93 -31.19 17.48
CA SER A 373 -7.52 -29.87 17.70
C SER A 373 -6.84 -29.12 18.84
N ASN A 374 -6.58 -29.77 19.97
CA ASN A 374 -5.87 -29.19 21.11
C ASN A 374 -4.43 -28.81 20.74
N TRP A 375 -3.73 -29.64 19.99
CA TRP A 375 -2.39 -29.35 19.53
C TRP A 375 -2.38 -28.17 18.53
N LEU A 376 -3.32 -28.13 17.60
CA LEU A 376 -3.45 -27.03 16.64
C LEU A 376 -3.66 -25.70 17.36
N LEU A 377 -4.62 -25.65 18.27
CA LEU A 377 -4.98 -24.42 18.99
C LEU A 377 -3.89 -24.02 20.00
N GLY A 378 -3.44 -24.98 20.84
CA GLY A 378 -2.56 -24.68 21.97
C GLY A 378 -1.08 -24.58 21.62
N GLN A 379 -0.62 -25.18 20.52
CA GLN A 379 0.82 -25.23 20.18
C GLN A 379 1.13 -24.60 18.82
N LEU A 380 0.51 -25.08 17.75
CA LEU A 380 0.87 -24.64 16.39
C LEU A 380 0.41 -23.21 16.11
N LEU A 381 -0.87 -22.91 16.37
CA LEU A 381 -1.45 -21.62 16.04
C LEU A 381 -0.78 -20.45 16.78
N PRO A 382 -0.47 -20.51 18.10
CA PRO A 382 0.29 -19.47 18.80
C PRO A 382 1.68 -19.25 18.20
N ALA A 383 2.41 -20.33 17.85
CA ALA A 383 3.74 -20.22 17.26
C ALA A 383 3.72 -19.49 15.91
N VAL A 384 2.81 -19.87 15.02
CA VAL A 384 2.61 -19.23 13.72
C VAL A 384 2.09 -17.80 13.87
N TYR A 385 1.17 -17.55 14.81
CA TYR A 385 0.62 -16.23 15.08
C TYR A 385 1.72 -15.22 15.49
N TRP A 386 2.56 -15.56 16.47
CA TRP A 386 3.63 -14.67 16.93
C TRP A 386 4.71 -14.48 15.86
N GLN A 387 4.99 -15.49 15.03
CA GLN A 387 5.87 -15.36 13.86
C GLN A 387 5.34 -14.28 12.89
N LEU A 388 4.04 -14.33 12.59
CA LEU A 388 3.39 -13.33 11.73
C LEU A 388 3.39 -11.92 12.36
N GLN A 389 3.12 -11.79 13.66
CA GLN A 389 3.20 -10.50 14.33
C GLN A 389 4.62 -9.93 14.31
N LEU A 390 5.64 -10.77 14.48
CA LEU A 390 7.05 -10.40 14.39
C LEU A 390 7.42 -9.89 12.98
N SER A 391 6.93 -10.52 11.93
CA SER A 391 7.20 -10.12 10.53
C SER A 391 6.51 -8.81 10.15
N LYS A 392 5.27 -8.59 10.63
CA LYS A 392 4.45 -7.42 10.29
C LYS A 392 4.90 -6.13 11.00
N THR A 393 5.55 -6.20 12.18
CA THR A 393 5.87 -5.00 12.96
C THR A 393 7.22 -4.37 12.61
N LYS A 394 7.24 -3.03 12.48
CA LYS A 394 8.47 -2.24 12.27
C LYS A 394 9.06 -1.71 13.59
N SER A 395 8.29 -1.66 14.67
CA SER A 395 8.71 -1.16 15.97
C SER A 395 9.76 -2.07 16.62
N ARG A 396 10.95 -1.55 16.94
CA ARG A 396 12.04 -2.32 17.58
C ARG A 396 11.61 -2.92 18.92
N SER A 397 10.89 -2.17 19.75
CA SER A 397 10.41 -2.65 21.06
C SER A 397 9.40 -3.78 20.92
N LEU A 398 8.40 -3.64 20.05
CA LEU A 398 7.40 -4.68 19.79
C LEU A 398 8.05 -5.92 19.13
N ARG A 399 8.98 -5.73 18.20
CA ARG A 399 9.73 -6.86 17.60
C ARG A 399 10.46 -7.70 18.64
N ARG A 400 11.05 -7.07 19.67
CA ARG A 400 11.71 -7.80 20.77
C ARG A 400 10.69 -8.63 21.55
N ILE A 401 9.53 -8.05 21.89
CA ILE A 401 8.47 -8.73 22.63
C ILE A 401 7.92 -9.91 21.83
N TYR A 402 7.54 -9.69 20.57
CA TYR A 402 6.97 -10.74 19.70
C TYR A 402 8.00 -11.86 19.39
N ARG A 403 9.29 -11.52 19.29
CA ARG A 403 10.33 -12.52 19.14
C ARG A 403 10.43 -13.45 20.36
N ASN A 404 10.30 -12.90 21.54
CA ASN A 404 10.29 -13.70 22.76
C ASN A 404 9.05 -14.60 22.84
N ALA A 405 7.85 -14.04 22.59
CA ALA A 405 6.62 -14.82 22.53
C ALA A 405 6.68 -15.93 21.47
N HIS A 406 7.15 -15.62 20.26
CA HIS A 406 7.37 -16.64 19.23
C HIS A 406 8.36 -17.72 19.66
N ARG A 407 9.49 -17.35 20.28
CA ARG A 407 10.47 -18.34 20.77
C ARG A 407 9.87 -19.30 21.77
N HIS A 408 9.12 -18.79 22.75
CA HIS A 408 8.44 -19.62 23.74
C HIS A 408 7.39 -20.54 23.09
N ALA A 409 6.54 -20.01 22.22
CA ALA A 409 5.54 -20.79 21.51
C ALA A 409 6.18 -21.87 20.61
N HIS A 410 7.24 -21.53 19.90
CA HIS A 410 7.94 -22.46 19.02
C HIS A 410 8.66 -23.57 19.80
N GLN A 411 9.27 -23.25 20.93
CA GLN A 411 9.86 -24.27 21.81
C GLN A 411 8.79 -25.22 22.39
N ALA A 412 7.65 -24.67 22.81
CA ALA A 412 6.53 -25.49 23.28
C ALA A 412 6.00 -26.42 22.18
N LEU A 413 5.86 -25.93 20.96
CA LEU A 413 5.47 -26.71 19.79
C LEU A 413 6.45 -27.87 19.52
N LEU A 414 7.76 -27.60 19.48
CA LEU A 414 8.78 -28.61 19.19
C LEU A 414 8.89 -29.68 20.29
N ASN A 415 8.68 -29.30 21.56
CA ASN A 415 8.76 -30.21 22.69
C ASN A 415 7.48 -31.01 22.95
N HIS A 416 6.39 -30.69 22.26
CA HIS A 416 5.11 -31.37 22.46
C HIS A 416 5.14 -32.76 21.83
N ALA A 417 4.76 -33.81 22.59
CA ALA A 417 4.83 -35.20 22.15
C ALA A 417 4.08 -35.47 20.86
N PHE A 418 2.90 -34.84 20.66
CA PHE A 418 2.11 -34.99 19.45
C PHE A 418 2.84 -34.47 18.18
N THR A 419 3.72 -33.47 18.30
CA THR A 419 4.50 -32.96 17.16
C THR A 419 5.39 -34.06 16.57
N ALA A 420 5.97 -34.92 17.41
CA ALA A 420 6.83 -36.01 16.97
C ALA A 420 6.05 -37.16 16.28
N THR A 421 4.73 -37.21 16.41
CA THR A 421 3.89 -38.26 15.77
C THR A 421 3.44 -37.89 14.37
N LEU A 422 3.60 -36.61 13.97
CA LEU A 422 3.15 -36.12 12.66
C LEU A 422 4.19 -36.41 11.57
N THR A 423 3.72 -36.76 10.39
CA THR A 423 4.55 -36.76 9.18
C THR A 423 4.87 -35.33 8.75
N SER A 424 5.98 -35.14 8.03
CA SER A 424 6.34 -33.82 7.50
C SER A 424 5.22 -33.20 6.66
N GLU A 425 4.59 -34.01 5.82
CA GLU A 425 3.48 -33.55 4.95
C GLU A 425 2.26 -33.07 5.77
N ALA A 426 1.88 -33.83 6.83
CA ALA A 426 0.80 -33.42 7.73
C ALA A 426 1.15 -32.15 8.51
N PHE A 427 2.41 -32.04 8.96
CA PHE A 427 2.88 -30.82 9.65
C PHE A 427 2.83 -29.60 8.72
N ASP A 428 3.30 -29.72 7.48
CA ASP A 428 3.30 -28.64 6.48
C ASP A 428 1.86 -28.22 6.12
N HIS A 429 0.96 -29.18 5.98
CA HIS A 429 -0.47 -28.91 5.75
C HIS A 429 -1.07 -28.06 6.87
N TRP A 430 -0.89 -28.47 8.14
CA TRP A 430 -1.42 -27.75 9.28
C TRP A 430 -0.71 -26.43 9.53
N GLN A 431 0.57 -26.33 9.20
CA GLN A 431 1.30 -25.07 9.26
C GLN A 431 0.73 -24.04 8.28
N GLU A 432 0.36 -24.49 7.07
CA GLU A 432 -0.28 -23.60 6.08
C GLU A 432 -1.67 -23.17 6.54
N TRP A 433 -2.49 -24.09 7.07
CA TRP A 433 -3.76 -23.75 7.71
C TRP A 433 -3.58 -22.72 8.81
N ALA A 434 -2.64 -22.93 9.74
CA ALA A 434 -2.38 -22.00 10.83
C ALA A 434 -1.93 -20.62 10.32
N ARG A 435 -1.13 -20.58 9.23
CA ARG A 435 -0.70 -19.33 8.60
C ARG A 435 -1.87 -18.57 7.99
N GLN A 436 -2.76 -19.25 7.30
CA GLN A 436 -3.97 -18.66 6.72
C GLN A 436 -4.89 -18.10 7.79
N ILE A 437 -5.19 -18.86 8.84
CA ILE A 437 -6.06 -18.46 9.95
C ILE A 437 -5.44 -17.31 10.77
N ALA A 438 -4.17 -17.41 11.15
CA ALA A 438 -3.47 -16.33 11.85
C ALA A 438 -3.37 -15.05 10.98
N GLY A 439 -3.31 -15.21 9.65
CA GLY A 439 -3.34 -14.13 8.68
C GLY A 439 -4.63 -13.32 8.70
N LYS A 440 -5.75 -13.95 9.05
CA LYS A 440 -7.10 -13.35 9.13
C LYS A 440 -7.36 -12.56 10.42
N PHE A 441 -6.45 -12.58 11.40
CA PHE A 441 -6.55 -11.74 12.58
C PHE A 441 -6.11 -10.31 12.28
N HIS A 442 -7.03 -9.39 12.35
CA HIS A 442 -6.80 -7.96 12.16
C HIS A 442 -7.40 -7.14 13.30
N ARG A 443 -6.68 -6.12 13.73
CA ARG A 443 -7.07 -5.19 14.79
C ARG A 443 -6.86 -3.73 14.40
N ALA A 444 -6.50 -3.49 13.15
CA ALA A 444 -6.25 -2.15 12.64
C ALA A 444 -6.48 -2.11 11.12
N SER A 445 -7.01 -1.00 10.66
CA SER A 445 -7.25 -0.67 9.24
C SER A 445 -5.99 -0.14 8.53
N SER A 446 -4.80 -0.38 9.07
CA SER A 446 -3.54 0.21 8.58
C SER A 446 -3.26 0.00 7.09
N VAL A 447 -3.85 -1.00 6.45
CA VAL A 447 -3.77 -1.23 5.00
C VAL A 447 -4.55 -0.15 4.25
N VAL A 448 -5.77 0.19 4.73
CA VAL A 448 -6.61 1.25 4.18
C VAL A 448 -5.96 2.62 4.42
N GLU A 449 -5.45 2.86 5.62
CA GLU A 449 -4.69 4.08 5.94
C GLU A 449 -3.48 4.28 5.02
N GLY A 450 -2.76 3.20 4.72
CA GLY A 450 -1.66 3.21 3.76
C GLY A 450 -2.14 3.58 2.35
N ARG A 451 -3.31 3.09 1.95
CA ARG A 451 -3.93 3.43 0.67
C ARG A 451 -4.38 4.89 0.64
N ASN A 452 -5.05 5.38 1.68
CA ASN A 452 -5.45 6.78 1.82
C ASN A 452 -4.25 7.74 1.74
N GLY A 453 -3.14 7.39 2.40
CA GLY A 453 -1.88 8.13 2.31
C GLY A 453 -1.31 8.15 0.88
N TYR A 454 -1.35 7.04 0.16
CA TYR A 454 -0.96 6.97 -1.25
C TYR A 454 -1.85 7.85 -2.12
N LEU A 455 -3.17 7.77 -1.96
CA LEU A 455 -4.14 8.59 -2.71
C LEU A 455 -3.92 10.08 -2.45
N SER A 456 -3.71 10.48 -1.19
CA SER A 456 -3.41 11.87 -0.83
C SER A 456 -2.16 12.38 -1.55
N HIS A 457 -1.08 11.62 -1.53
CA HIS A 457 0.14 11.99 -2.24
C HIS A 457 -0.11 12.11 -3.76
N ARG A 458 -0.89 11.19 -4.34
CA ARG A 458 -1.22 11.19 -5.79
C ARG A 458 -2.10 12.37 -6.17
N HIS A 459 -3.11 12.67 -5.37
CA HIS A 459 -3.99 13.82 -5.57
C HIS A 459 -3.21 15.13 -5.62
N HIS A 460 -2.31 15.34 -4.65
CA HIS A 460 -1.48 16.54 -4.60
C HIS A 460 -0.48 16.63 -5.77
N ALA A 461 0.15 15.52 -6.16
CA ALA A 461 1.10 15.47 -7.26
C ALA A 461 0.43 15.71 -8.62
N ALA A 462 -0.76 15.16 -8.85
CA ALA A 462 -1.50 15.25 -10.10
C ALA A 462 -2.49 16.43 -10.18
N ARG A 463 -2.64 17.21 -9.10
CA ARG A 463 -3.64 18.29 -8.96
C ARG A 463 -5.08 17.80 -9.15
N GLY A 464 -5.43 16.68 -8.54
CA GLY A 464 -6.75 16.09 -8.57
C GLY A 464 -6.79 14.70 -9.23
N PHE A 465 -7.98 14.10 -9.22
CA PHE A 465 -8.28 12.86 -9.92
C PHE A 465 -9.17 13.17 -11.13
N TRP A 466 -8.80 12.65 -12.29
CA TRP A 466 -9.59 12.71 -13.51
C TRP A 466 -10.42 11.45 -13.67
N ALA A 467 -11.37 11.49 -14.59
CA ALA A 467 -12.30 10.38 -14.83
C ALA A 467 -11.55 9.03 -14.95
N ASN A 468 -12.01 8.03 -14.22
CA ASN A 468 -11.46 6.66 -14.15
C ASN A 468 -10.03 6.54 -13.58
N HIS A 469 -9.44 7.62 -13.04
CA HIS A 469 -8.08 7.57 -12.49
C HIS A 469 -7.98 6.60 -11.32
N LEU A 470 -8.90 6.71 -10.35
CA LEU A 470 -8.94 5.81 -9.20
C LEU A 470 -9.07 4.35 -9.65
N GLN A 471 -9.99 4.08 -10.57
CA GLN A 471 -10.22 2.73 -11.06
C GLN A 471 -8.95 2.13 -11.71
N VAL A 472 -8.23 2.90 -12.53
CA VAL A 472 -6.95 2.47 -13.11
C VAL A 472 -5.92 2.17 -12.03
N LEU A 473 -5.81 3.04 -10.99
CA LEU A 473 -4.89 2.82 -9.87
C LEU A 473 -5.27 1.62 -9.01
N THR A 474 -6.58 1.34 -8.87
CA THR A 474 -7.11 0.15 -8.20
C THR A 474 -6.71 -1.12 -8.94
N VAL A 475 -6.88 -1.17 -10.26
CA VAL A 475 -6.47 -2.32 -11.09
C VAL A 475 -4.98 -2.59 -10.96
N ILE A 476 -4.15 -1.55 -11.07
CA ILE A 476 -2.69 -1.67 -10.89
C ILE A 476 -2.36 -2.18 -9.47
N HIS A 477 -3.03 -1.67 -8.43
CA HIS A 477 -2.84 -2.15 -7.06
C HIS A 477 -3.17 -3.63 -6.93
N ASN A 478 -4.30 -4.05 -7.47
CA ASN A 478 -4.81 -5.40 -7.30
C ASN A 478 -4.03 -6.44 -8.12
N PHE A 479 -3.62 -6.09 -9.35
CA PHE A 479 -3.12 -7.07 -10.32
C PHE A 479 -1.64 -6.91 -10.72
N ASP A 480 -0.98 -5.79 -10.36
CA ASP A 480 0.40 -5.53 -10.78
C ASP A 480 1.36 -5.28 -9.62
N LEU A 481 0.91 -4.63 -8.52
CA LEU A 481 1.78 -4.40 -7.38
C LEU A 481 2.02 -5.69 -6.60
N GLN A 482 3.28 -6.12 -6.55
CA GLN A 482 3.70 -7.32 -5.82
C GLN A 482 4.21 -6.99 -4.42
N ARG A 483 3.99 -7.89 -3.47
CA ARG A 483 4.69 -7.91 -2.19
C ARG A 483 6.08 -8.54 -2.36
N SER A 484 6.85 -8.59 -1.26
CA SER A 484 8.19 -9.20 -1.23
C SER A 484 8.21 -10.69 -1.60
N ASP A 485 7.08 -11.37 -1.50
CA ASP A 485 6.87 -12.76 -1.90
C ASP A 485 6.57 -12.95 -3.40
N GLY A 486 6.55 -11.86 -4.17
CA GLY A 486 6.24 -11.87 -5.59
C GLY A 486 4.75 -11.98 -5.95
N THR A 487 3.84 -11.99 -4.95
CA THR A 487 2.40 -12.13 -5.18
C THR A 487 1.67 -10.80 -5.27
N THR A 488 0.65 -10.71 -6.12
CA THR A 488 -0.26 -9.57 -6.20
C THR A 488 -1.43 -9.72 -5.20
N ALA A 489 -2.16 -8.64 -4.94
CA ALA A 489 -3.33 -8.69 -4.07
C ALA A 489 -4.42 -9.64 -4.60
N ALA A 490 -4.66 -9.64 -5.91
CA ALA A 490 -5.59 -10.55 -6.56
C ALA A 490 -5.18 -12.02 -6.40
N GLN A 491 -3.90 -12.35 -6.60
CA GLN A 491 -3.41 -13.72 -6.40
C GLN A 491 -3.63 -14.21 -4.97
N ARG A 492 -3.41 -13.33 -3.96
CA ARG A 492 -3.62 -13.68 -2.54
C ARG A 492 -5.09 -13.86 -2.18
N LEU A 493 -5.99 -13.04 -2.75
CA LEU A 493 -7.43 -13.13 -2.46
C LEU A 493 -8.05 -14.37 -3.09
N PHE A 494 -7.77 -14.59 -4.39
CA PHE A 494 -8.43 -15.61 -5.19
C PHE A 494 -7.65 -16.94 -5.27
N GLY A 495 -6.44 -17.02 -4.72
CA GLY A 495 -5.63 -18.24 -4.70
C GLY A 495 -5.22 -18.76 -6.09
N ARG A 496 -5.26 -17.91 -7.12
CA ARG A 496 -4.95 -18.28 -8.51
C ARG A 496 -4.00 -17.30 -9.19
N GLN A 497 -3.39 -17.75 -10.28
CA GLN A 497 -2.54 -16.90 -11.11
C GLN A 497 -3.39 -16.05 -12.06
N PHE A 498 -2.92 -14.85 -12.32
CA PHE A 498 -3.50 -13.92 -13.29
C PHE A 498 -2.45 -13.57 -14.36
N PRO A 499 -2.87 -13.29 -15.62
CA PRO A 499 -1.96 -12.78 -16.64
C PRO A 499 -1.22 -11.53 -16.17
N ASN A 500 0.04 -11.36 -16.57
CA ASN A 500 0.77 -10.14 -16.24
C ASN A 500 0.07 -8.92 -16.88
N LEU A 501 -0.32 -7.95 -16.06
CA LEU A 501 -1.10 -6.79 -16.49
C LEU A 501 -0.40 -5.99 -17.60
N PHE A 502 0.89 -5.68 -17.42
CA PHE A 502 1.61 -4.88 -18.42
C PHE A 502 1.82 -5.65 -19.74
N ALA A 503 2.15 -6.93 -19.68
CA ALA A 503 2.28 -7.77 -20.87
C ALA A 503 0.96 -7.85 -21.63
N TRP A 504 -0.15 -8.09 -20.94
CA TRP A 504 -1.48 -8.12 -21.53
C TRP A 504 -1.85 -6.77 -22.17
N VAL A 505 -1.64 -5.66 -21.44
CA VAL A 505 -1.86 -4.30 -21.97
C VAL A 505 -1.02 -4.08 -23.24
N LEU A 506 0.25 -4.47 -23.22
CA LEU A 506 1.14 -4.30 -24.38
C LEU A 506 0.62 -5.06 -25.61
N GLU A 507 0.05 -6.25 -25.44
CA GLU A 507 -0.56 -7.01 -26.55
C GLU A 507 -1.74 -6.27 -27.20
N GLN A 508 -2.53 -5.51 -26.40
CA GLN A 508 -3.65 -4.71 -26.91
C GLN A 508 -3.20 -3.43 -27.64
N MET A 509 -1.93 -3.03 -27.48
CA MET A 509 -1.44 -1.78 -28.05
C MET A 509 -1.17 -1.91 -29.54
N GLY A 510 -1.64 -0.91 -30.30
CA GLY A 510 -1.35 -0.77 -31.72
C GLY A 510 0.08 -0.28 -32.02
N GLU A 511 0.27 0.17 -33.24
CA GLU A 511 1.54 0.78 -33.67
C GLU A 511 1.78 2.12 -32.97
N LEU A 512 3.02 2.40 -32.65
CA LEU A 512 3.44 3.70 -32.13
C LEU A 512 3.12 4.83 -33.14
N PRO A 513 2.76 6.04 -32.65
CA PRO A 513 2.51 7.18 -33.51
C PRO A 513 3.77 7.58 -34.29
N ARG A 514 3.60 8.04 -35.50
CA ARG A 514 4.71 8.50 -36.34
C ARG A 514 5.13 9.91 -35.95
N PRO A 515 6.43 10.23 -36.15
CA PRO A 515 6.88 11.59 -36.03
C PRO A 515 6.10 12.51 -36.99
N ARG A 516 5.62 13.65 -36.47
CA ARG A 516 5.05 14.69 -37.35
C ARG A 516 6.19 15.41 -38.07
N VAL A 517 6.20 15.39 -39.38
CA VAL A 517 7.14 16.19 -40.19
C VAL A 517 6.70 17.65 -40.07
N SER A 518 7.49 18.48 -39.37
CA SER A 518 7.29 19.93 -39.39
C SER A 518 7.53 20.44 -40.83
N LYS A 519 6.61 21.21 -41.39
CA LYS A 519 6.81 21.91 -42.67
C LYS A 519 7.86 23.03 -42.57
N LYS A 520 8.26 23.45 -41.39
CA LYS A 520 9.36 24.40 -41.16
C LYS A 520 10.59 23.60 -40.70
N SER A 521 11.66 23.65 -41.53
CA SER A 521 12.97 23.17 -41.10
C SER A 521 13.41 23.97 -39.86
N VAL A 522 13.28 23.40 -38.71
CA VAL A 522 14.00 23.90 -37.54
C VAL A 522 15.46 23.64 -37.82
N LYS A 523 16.24 24.71 -38.10
CA LYS A 523 17.70 24.63 -38.08
C LYS A 523 18.07 24.02 -36.73
N ALA A 524 18.57 22.79 -36.79
CA ALA A 524 19.07 22.10 -35.60
C ALA A 524 20.16 22.99 -35.00
N LYS A 525 19.94 23.52 -33.80
CA LYS A 525 21.02 24.01 -32.96
C LYS A 525 21.85 22.79 -32.61
N THR A 526 22.99 22.65 -33.27
CA THR A 526 23.99 21.63 -32.96
C THR A 526 24.43 21.85 -31.52
N LEU A 527 23.95 21.07 -30.61
CA LEU A 527 24.53 20.92 -29.26
C LEU A 527 25.83 20.13 -29.47
N THR A 528 26.93 20.85 -29.55
CA THR A 528 28.28 20.27 -29.50
C THR A 528 28.44 19.74 -28.05
N LEU A 529 28.34 18.43 -27.90
CA LEU A 529 28.81 17.74 -26.70
C LEU A 529 30.33 17.90 -26.68
N GLN A 530 30.82 18.81 -25.83
CA GLN A 530 32.24 18.82 -25.47
C GLN A 530 32.53 17.49 -24.77
N SER A 531 33.44 16.74 -25.35
CA SER A 531 34.00 15.53 -24.74
C SER A 531 34.56 15.87 -23.36
N VAL A 532 33.98 15.26 -22.34
CA VAL A 532 34.59 15.20 -21.00
C VAL A 532 35.73 14.19 -21.11
N PRO A 533 36.98 14.54 -20.84
CA PRO A 533 38.06 13.56 -20.76
C PRO A 533 37.82 12.64 -19.57
N LEU A 534 38.07 11.34 -19.77
CA LEU A 534 38.08 10.29 -18.77
C LEU A 534 39.04 10.58 -17.62
#